data_f17735682aabd1e4b9402b3957d91578
#
_entry.id   f17735682aabd1e4b9402b3957d91578
#
_cell.length_a   1.000
_cell.length_b   1.000
_cell.length_c   1.000
_cell.angle_alpha   90.00
_cell.angle_beta   90.00
_cell.angle_gamma   90.00
#
_symmetry.space_group_name_H-M   'P 1'
#
loop_
_entity.id
_entity.type
_entity.pdbx_description
1 polymer ?
#
loop_
_entity_poly.entity_id
_entity_poly.type
_entity_poly.pdbx_seq_one_letter_code
_entity_poly.pdbx_strand_id
1 'polypeptide(L)'
;MGVMLDGAWNGLVFRPPTAIDIATIEDAIVSRLQSRINTIEIAHYPDRPETWRLTHRVGAALVMYKGAQYGELIDTAAVIQERKLEFEISVIMRDLGWAVGGDASGPNPGAYAIIEGIRAALTGYEVAGCRKMYPLREKFVKRDKQGGVWTYSSTFALSTVAVEGSEPDDFPLFIKGIAMEEGGQTSIAVGPAAYTFSSNLQVKLPQGNVFAVSITASGGGALIQGTDFLIDRANGIVTAIPSGAIVVGESVQIAYSYAEEAIAIAGQSEPTN
;
A
#
# COMPACT_ATOMS: atom_id res chain seq x y z
N MET A 1 7.23 17.19 23.70
CA MET A 1 8.26 18.06 23.08
C MET A 1 7.94 18.09 21.60
N GLY A 2 7.11 19.06 21.18
CA GLY A 2 6.59 19.15 19.83
C GLY A 2 7.67 19.68 18.90
N VAL A 3 7.97 18.97 17.84
CA VAL A 3 8.78 19.47 16.72
C VAL A 3 7.85 20.30 15.87
N MET A 4 7.91 21.63 15.99
CA MET A 4 7.35 22.51 14.97
C MET A 4 8.18 22.35 13.69
N LEU A 5 7.57 21.81 12.66
CA LEU A 5 8.13 21.84 11.31
C LEU A 5 7.85 23.24 10.76
N ASP A 6 8.86 24.08 10.82
CA ASP A 6 8.86 25.44 10.26
C ASP A 6 8.77 25.35 8.73
N GLY A 7 7.75 25.98 8.17
CA GLY A 7 7.32 25.82 6.80
C GLY A 7 8.24 26.47 5.78
N ALA A 8 9.07 25.69 5.14
CA ALA A 8 9.56 25.98 3.81
C ALA A 8 9.06 24.89 2.86
N TRP A 9 7.92 25.10 2.24
CA TRP A 9 7.37 24.24 1.20
C TRP A 9 8.17 24.44 -0.10
N ASN A 10 9.40 23.92 -0.13
CA ASN A 10 10.19 23.82 -1.34
C ASN A 10 9.74 22.62 -2.16
N GLY A 11 8.59 22.69 -2.79
CA GLY A 11 8.22 21.80 -3.91
C GLY A 11 8.32 20.28 -3.69
N LEU A 12 8.53 19.83 -2.44
CA LEU A 12 8.46 18.41 -2.11
C LEU A 12 6.99 18.02 -2.13
N VAL A 13 6.58 17.40 -3.22
CA VAL A 13 5.34 16.63 -3.27
C VAL A 13 5.45 15.59 -2.15
N PHE A 14 4.73 15.81 -1.05
CA PHE A 14 4.58 14.79 -0.02
C PHE A 14 3.87 13.61 -0.69
N ARG A 15 4.64 12.60 -1.06
CA ARG A 15 4.06 11.31 -1.38
C ARG A 15 3.79 10.64 -0.04
N PRO A 16 2.53 10.39 0.32
CA PRO A 16 2.26 9.57 1.48
C PRO A 16 3.01 8.25 1.29
N PRO A 17 3.59 7.69 2.36
CA PRO A 17 4.25 6.40 2.27
C PRO A 17 3.26 5.39 1.69
N THR A 18 3.61 4.77 0.58
CA THR A 18 2.79 3.74 -0.05
C THR A 18 2.65 2.60 0.96
N ALA A 19 1.41 2.27 1.31
CA ALA A 19 1.16 1.15 2.19
C ALA A 19 1.70 -0.12 1.53
N ILE A 20 2.65 -0.79 2.19
CA ILE A 20 3.19 -2.05 1.70
C ILE A 20 2.14 -3.15 1.88
N ASP A 21 1.98 -3.98 0.87
CA ASP A 21 1.04 -5.08 0.91
C ASP A 21 1.59 -6.27 1.73
N ILE A 22 0.66 -7.04 2.32
CA ILE A 22 0.97 -8.16 3.22
C ILE A 22 1.74 -9.28 2.50
N ALA A 23 1.38 -9.56 1.24
CA ALA A 23 2.01 -10.62 0.46
C ALA A 23 3.48 -10.29 0.20
N THR A 24 3.79 -9.05 -0.17
CA THR A 24 5.17 -8.56 -0.34
C THR A 24 5.99 -8.71 0.94
N ILE A 25 5.41 -8.45 2.11
CA ILE A 25 6.10 -8.64 3.40
C ILE A 25 6.34 -10.12 3.68
N GLU A 26 5.33 -10.96 3.45
CA GLU A 26 5.42 -12.40 3.67
C GLU A 26 6.47 -13.04 2.75
N ASP A 27 6.50 -12.66 1.46
CA ASP A 27 7.52 -13.08 0.48
C ASP A 27 8.93 -12.68 0.93
N ALA A 28 9.09 -11.47 1.45
CA ALA A 28 10.37 -10.99 1.97
C ALA A 28 10.84 -11.82 3.18
N ILE A 29 9.92 -12.21 4.08
CA ILE A 29 10.22 -13.07 5.23
C ILE A 29 10.64 -14.46 4.76
N VAL A 30 9.88 -15.08 3.85
CA VAL A 30 10.20 -16.39 3.28
C VAL A 30 11.57 -16.37 2.60
N SER A 31 11.82 -15.40 1.74
CA SER A 31 13.10 -15.22 1.04
C SER A 31 14.26 -15.02 2.00
N ARG A 32 14.05 -14.22 3.07
CA ARG A 32 15.05 -14.01 4.11
C ARG A 32 15.40 -15.31 4.83
N LEU A 33 14.41 -16.09 5.22
CA LEU A 33 14.61 -17.38 5.88
C LEU A 33 15.32 -18.38 4.95
N GLN A 34 14.88 -18.50 3.69
CA GLN A 34 15.52 -19.37 2.68
C GLN A 34 16.99 -19.03 2.46
N SER A 35 17.34 -17.73 2.49
CA SER A 35 18.75 -17.30 2.34
C SER A 35 19.64 -17.63 3.54
N ARG A 36 19.05 -17.90 4.71
CA ARG A 36 19.77 -18.14 5.96
C ARG A 36 19.73 -19.57 6.45
N ILE A 37 18.67 -20.30 6.08
CA ILE A 37 18.43 -21.67 6.54
C ILE A 37 18.12 -22.52 5.30
N ASN A 38 19.03 -23.37 4.92
CA ASN A 38 18.93 -24.23 3.74
C ASN A 38 18.75 -25.73 4.06
N THR A 39 18.63 -26.06 5.34
CA THR A 39 18.58 -27.43 5.84
C THR A 39 17.16 -28.00 5.96
N ILE A 40 16.15 -27.15 5.84
CA ILE A 40 14.73 -27.50 5.91
C ILE A 40 13.99 -26.81 4.76
N GLU A 41 12.77 -27.26 4.48
CA GLU A 41 11.86 -26.58 3.58
C GLU A 41 11.35 -25.28 4.22
N ILE A 42 11.35 -24.17 3.48
CA ILE A 42 10.79 -22.89 3.93
C ILE A 42 9.82 -22.41 2.86
N ALA A 43 8.56 -22.23 3.26
CA ALA A 43 7.48 -21.87 2.35
C ALA A 43 6.39 -21.04 3.06
N HIS A 44 5.47 -20.52 2.29
CA HIS A 44 4.21 -19.97 2.79
C HIS A 44 3.36 -21.05 3.43
N TYR A 45 2.53 -20.68 4.38
CA TYR A 45 1.56 -21.57 4.95
C TYR A 45 0.56 -21.99 3.86
N PRO A 46 0.26 -23.31 3.71
CA PRO A 46 -0.57 -23.78 2.62
C PRO A 46 -2.03 -23.38 2.79
N ASP A 47 -2.70 -23.06 1.69
CA ASP A 47 -4.14 -22.73 1.66
C ASP A 47 -5.02 -23.87 2.18
N ARG A 48 -4.54 -25.11 2.02
CA ARG A 48 -5.23 -26.31 2.49
C ARG A 48 -4.34 -27.09 3.47
N PRO A 49 -4.23 -26.64 4.71
CA PRO A 49 -3.32 -27.24 5.69
C PRO A 49 -3.68 -28.68 6.05
N GLU A 50 -4.95 -29.08 5.91
CA GLU A 50 -5.42 -30.45 6.16
C GLU A 50 -4.86 -31.47 5.16
N THR A 51 -4.54 -31.03 3.95
CA THR A 51 -3.96 -31.90 2.90
C THR A 51 -2.44 -31.85 2.87
N TRP A 52 -1.84 -30.84 3.49
CA TRP A 52 -0.41 -30.67 3.51
C TRP A 52 0.28 -31.78 4.27
N ARG A 53 1.41 -32.25 3.77
CA ARG A 53 2.22 -33.30 4.39
C ARG A 53 3.69 -32.86 4.36
N LEU A 54 4.38 -33.12 5.46
CA LEU A 54 5.83 -32.90 5.52
C LEU A 54 6.56 -33.88 4.59
N THR A 55 7.01 -33.37 3.45
CA THR A 55 7.77 -34.13 2.45
C THR A 55 9.27 -34.07 2.71
N HIS A 56 9.76 -32.99 3.27
CA HIS A 56 11.17 -32.79 3.55
C HIS A 56 11.66 -33.75 4.67
N ARG A 57 12.85 -34.32 4.46
CA ARG A 57 13.42 -35.32 5.37
C ARG A 57 13.61 -34.84 6.80
N VAL A 58 14.05 -33.59 6.97
CA VAL A 58 14.40 -32.99 8.27
C VAL A 58 13.19 -32.28 8.87
N GLY A 59 12.62 -31.33 8.15
CA GLY A 59 11.53 -30.51 8.64
C GLY A 59 11.10 -29.41 7.67
N ALA A 60 10.19 -28.57 8.10
CA ALA A 60 9.72 -27.41 7.37
C ALA A 60 9.46 -26.23 8.31
N ALA A 61 9.59 -25.00 7.80
CA ALA A 61 9.14 -23.78 8.43
C ALA A 61 8.14 -23.09 7.49
N LEU A 62 6.91 -22.89 7.97
CA LEU A 62 5.82 -22.34 7.19
C LEU A 62 5.46 -20.95 7.75
N VAL A 63 5.49 -19.95 6.90
CA VAL A 63 5.20 -18.54 7.25
C VAL A 63 3.74 -18.25 6.99
N MET A 64 3.09 -17.56 7.94
CA MET A 64 1.68 -17.18 7.84
C MET A 64 1.45 -15.81 8.46
N TYR A 65 0.70 -14.97 7.78
CA TYR A 65 0.17 -13.75 8.37
C TYR A 65 -0.94 -14.06 9.40
N LYS A 66 -0.82 -13.48 10.60
CA LYS A 66 -1.78 -13.72 11.71
C LYS A 66 -2.81 -12.62 11.88
N GLY A 67 -2.50 -11.43 11.44
CA GLY A 67 -3.35 -10.26 11.61
C GLY A 67 -2.56 -8.99 11.86
N ALA A 68 -3.29 -7.89 11.98
CA ALA A 68 -2.73 -6.59 12.32
C ALA A 68 -3.47 -5.96 13.49
N GLN A 69 -2.76 -5.13 14.23
CA GLN A 69 -3.30 -4.20 15.20
C GLN A 69 -3.03 -2.78 14.69
N TYR A 70 -4.02 -1.91 14.82
CA TYR A 70 -3.92 -0.51 14.42
C TYR A 70 -3.80 0.37 15.64
N GLY A 71 -2.87 1.33 15.60
CA GLY A 71 -2.69 2.34 16.64
C GLY A 71 -3.70 3.47 16.55
N GLU A 72 -3.46 4.52 17.31
CA GLU A 72 -4.25 5.75 17.22
C GLU A 72 -3.99 6.48 15.90
N LEU A 73 -4.94 7.31 15.48
CA LEU A 73 -4.78 8.19 14.32
C LEU A 73 -3.62 9.15 14.57
N ILE A 74 -2.68 9.19 13.64
CA ILE A 74 -1.51 10.10 13.68
C ILE A 74 -1.88 11.47 13.12
N ASP A 75 -2.78 11.50 12.12
CA ASP A 75 -3.27 12.71 11.48
C ASP A 75 -4.80 12.67 11.39
N THR A 76 -5.42 13.84 11.47
CA THR A 76 -6.88 14.03 11.33
C THR A 76 -7.28 14.54 9.95
N ALA A 77 -6.33 15.05 9.15
CA ALA A 77 -6.57 15.51 7.78
C ALA A 77 -6.56 14.37 6.77
N ALA A 78 -5.81 13.29 7.07
CA ALA A 78 -5.82 12.03 6.34
C ALA A 78 -5.77 10.89 7.35
N VAL A 79 -6.39 9.76 7.04
CA VAL A 79 -6.33 8.59 7.92
C VAL A 79 -4.94 7.98 7.82
N ILE A 80 -4.08 8.28 8.80
CA ILE A 80 -2.74 7.70 8.94
C ILE A 80 -2.68 7.04 10.31
N GLN A 81 -2.39 5.73 10.34
CA GLN A 81 -2.29 4.94 11.56
C GLN A 81 -1.03 4.08 11.57
N GLU A 82 -0.45 3.86 12.74
CA GLU A 82 0.52 2.79 12.90
C GLU A 82 -0.19 1.46 12.72
N ARG A 83 0.40 0.58 11.90
CA ARG A 83 -0.09 -0.77 11.64
C ARG A 83 0.96 -1.76 12.08
N LYS A 84 0.68 -2.49 13.17
CA LYS A 84 1.52 -3.57 13.67
C LYS A 84 1.05 -4.89 13.09
N LEU A 85 1.88 -5.53 12.29
CA LEU A 85 1.62 -6.80 11.63
C LEU A 85 2.25 -7.94 12.41
N GLU A 86 1.55 -9.06 12.53
CA GLU A 86 2.05 -10.27 13.18
C GLU A 86 2.14 -11.42 12.18
N PHE A 87 3.30 -12.07 12.16
CA PHE A 87 3.58 -13.26 11.34
C PHE A 87 3.95 -14.43 12.24
N GLU A 88 3.35 -15.59 11.98
CA GLU A 88 3.66 -16.83 12.67
C GLU A 88 4.49 -17.73 11.76
N ILE A 89 5.57 -18.25 12.28
CA ILE A 89 6.41 -19.25 11.64
C ILE A 89 6.17 -20.57 12.33
N SER A 90 5.48 -21.50 11.66
CA SER A 90 5.24 -22.85 12.14
C SER A 90 6.43 -23.74 11.80
N VAL A 91 7.19 -24.14 12.80
CA VAL A 91 8.36 -25.02 12.68
C VAL A 91 7.95 -26.47 12.93
N ILE A 92 8.04 -27.29 11.89
CA ILE A 92 7.59 -28.69 11.89
C ILE A 92 8.80 -29.58 11.67
N MET A 93 9.21 -30.33 12.69
CA MET A 93 10.48 -31.06 12.70
C MET A 93 10.31 -32.54 13.11
N ARG A 94 11.12 -33.40 12.51
CA ARG A 94 11.15 -34.83 12.87
C ARG A 94 12.06 -35.12 14.08
N ASP A 95 12.93 -34.19 14.43
CA ASP A 95 13.86 -34.32 15.55
C ASP A 95 13.87 -33.06 16.41
N LEU A 96 14.06 -33.22 17.72
CA LEU A 96 14.21 -32.12 18.68
C LEU A 96 15.64 -31.59 18.77
N GLY A 97 16.62 -32.36 18.30
CA GLY A 97 18.01 -31.98 18.38
C GLY A 97 18.62 -32.11 19.79
N TRP A 98 18.33 -33.17 20.49
CA TRP A 98 18.93 -33.51 21.78
C TRP A 98 20.44 -33.84 21.69
N ALA A 99 20.97 -34.01 20.48
CA ALA A 99 22.41 -34.19 20.30
C ALA A 99 23.13 -32.89 20.67
N VAL A 100 23.98 -32.96 21.65
CA VAL A 100 24.84 -31.85 22.12
C VAL A 100 25.59 -31.24 20.93
N GLY A 101 25.32 -29.95 20.65
CA GLY A 101 26.05 -29.22 19.60
C GLY A 101 25.34 -29.18 18.23
N GLY A 102 24.03 -29.43 18.14
CA GLY A 102 23.26 -29.29 16.90
C GLY A 102 23.24 -27.84 16.41
N ASP A 103 24.09 -27.52 15.44
CA ASP A 103 24.09 -26.29 14.69
C ASP A 103 22.97 -26.30 13.64
N ALA A 104 22.30 -25.17 13.43
CA ALA A 104 21.26 -25.01 12.40
C ALA A 104 21.79 -25.30 10.98
N SER A 105 23.07 -25.23 10.76
CA SER A 105 23.78 -25.54 9.51
C SER A 105 24.24 -27.00 9.39
N GLY A 106 24.10 -27.80 10.46
CA GLY A 106 24.46 -29.20 10.44
C GLY A 106 23.55 -30.06 9.56
N PRO A 107 23.97 -31.29 9.20
CA PRO A 107 23.22 -32.14 8.27
C PRO A 107 21.84 -32.60 8.79
N ASN A 108 21.61 -32.56 10.11
CA ASN A 108 20.33 -32.86 10.76
C ASN A 108 20.12 -31.90 11.94
N PRO A 109 19.79 -30.62 11.70
CA PRO A 109 19.51 -29.69 12.77
C PRO A 109 18.23 -30.11 13.49
N GLY A 110 18.25 -30.04 14.82
CA GLY A 110 17.05 -30.27 15.61
C GLY A 110 16.13 -29.04 15.64
N ALA A 111 14.92 -29.21 16.17
CA ALA A 111 13.94 -28.13 16.24
C ALA A 111 14.46 -26.87 16.94
N TYR A 112 15.23 -27.03 18.02
CA TYR A 112 15.76 -25.89 18.78
C TYR A 112 16.78 -25.08 17.97
N ALA A 113 17.67 -25.75 17.23
CA ALA A 113 18.64 -25.08 16.39
C ALA A 113 17.95 -24.29 15.26
N ILE A 114 16.89 -24.83 14.68
CA ILE A 114 16.09 -24.11 13.67
C ILE A 114 15.35 -22.91 14.25
N ILE A 115 14.74 -23.02 15.43
CA ILE A 115 14.08 -21.91 16.12
C ILE A 115 15.07 -20.78 16.40
N GLU A 116 16.28 -21.11 16.92
CA GLU A 116 17.35 -20.13 17.12
C GLU A 116 17.81 -19.48 15.80
N GLY A 117 17.94 -20.28 14.73
CA GLY A 117 18.25 -19.79 13.41
C GLY A 117 17.22 -18.82 12.85
N ILE A 118 15.92 -19.13 13.00
CA ILE A 118 14.81 -18.26 12.61
C ILE A 118 14.84 -16.96 13.41
N ARG A 119 15.04 -17.05 14.73
CA ARG A 119 15.15 -15.87 15.59
C ARG A 119 16.31 -14.97 15.18
N ALA A 120 17.48 -15.56 14.93
CA ALA A 120 18.65 -14.82 14.46
C ALA A 120 18.46 -14.21 13.07
N ALA A 121 17.74 -14.87 12.18
CA ALA A 121 17.47 -14.38 10.83
C ALA A 121 16.49 -13.20 10.78
N LEU A 122 15.48 -13.21 11.65
CA LEU A 122 14.35 -12.27 11.59
C LEU A 122 14.44 -11.14 12.62
N THR A 123 15.12 -11.34 13.77
CA THR A 123 15.28 -10.25 14.74
C THR A 123 16.14 -9.13 14.15
N GLY A 124 15.55 -7.93 14.07
CA GLY A 124 16.20 -6.77 13.47
C GLY A 124 16.18 -6.76 11.94
N TYR A 125 15.58 -7.75 11.28
CA TYR A 125 15.38 -7.71 9.83
C TYR A 125 14.39 -6.61 9.47
N GLU A 126 14.71 -5.84 8.44
CA GLU A 126 13.92 -4.72 7.97
C GLU A 126 13.42 -5.01 6.56
N VAL A 127 12.10 -5.06 6.40
CA VAL A 127 11.46 -5.09 5.10
C VAL A 127 11.26 -3.65 4.64
N ALA A 128 11.48 -3.36 3.36
CA ALA A 128 11.32 -2.02 2.83
C ALA A 128 9.92 -1.46 3.16
N GLY A 129 9.88 -0.24 3.70
CA GLY A 129 8.62 0.39 4.14
C GLY A 129 8.11 -0.05 5.53
N CYS A 130 8.85 -0.91 6.23
CA CYS A 130 8.51 -1.37 7.56
C CYS A 130 9.61 -1.05 8.58
N ARG A 131 9.26 -1.02 9.86
CA ARG A 131 10.23 -1.03 10.95
C ARG A 131 10.83 -2.42 11.14
N LYS A 132 11.94 -2.49 11.86
CA LYS A 132 12.64 -3.76 12.15
C LYS A 132 11.73 -4.76 12.85
N MET A 133 11.82 -6.00 12.38
CA MET A 133 11.09 -7.12 12.93
C MET A 133 11.63 -7.53 14.29
N TYR A 134 10.76 -7.95 15.19
CA TYR A 134 11.10 -8.41 16.53
C TYR A 134 10.24 -9.59 16.97
N PRO A 135 10.77 -10.52 17.80
CA PRO A 135 10.04 -11.67 18.30
C PRO A 135 9.00 -11.25 19.34
N LEU A 136 7.82 -11.87 19.30
CA LEU A 136 6.77 -11.70 20.32
C LEU A 136 6.69 -12.88 21.26
N ARG A 137 6.66 -14.09 20.71
CA ARG A 137 6.52 -15.31 21.51
C ARG A 137 6.98 -16.54 20.73
N GLU A 138 7.34 -17.55 21.49
CA GLU A 138 7.59 -18.89 21.00
C GLU A 138 6.80 -19.87 21.86
N LYS A 139 6.24 -20.91 21.25
CA LYS A 139 5.48 -21.91 21.97
C LYS A 139 5.59 -23.28 21.31
N PHE A 140 5.53 -24.33 22.12
CA PHE A 140 5.24 -25.68 21.66
C PHE A 140 3.75 -25.76 21.26
N VAL A 141 3.45 -26.32 20.10
CA VAL A 141 2.07 -26.47 19.61
C VAL A 141 1.58 -27.88 19.82
N LYS A 142 2.27 -28.86 19.24
CA LYS A 142 1.88 -30.27 19.34
C LYS A 142 3.01 -31.22 18.98
N ARG A 143 2.84 -32.47 19.41
CA ARG A 143 3.60 -33.63 18.91
C ARG A 143 2.63 -34.58 18.25
N ASP A 144 2.90 -34.97 17.01
CA ASP A 144 2.20 -36.05 16.37
C ASP A 144 2.76 -37.37 16.89
N LYS A 145 1.91 -38.15 17.58
CA LYS A 145 2.30 -39.43 18.19
C LYS A 145 2.57 -40.53 17.15
N GLN A 146 1.93 -40.43 15.98
CA GLN A 146 2.06 -41.47 14.93
C GLN A 146 3.24 -41.20 14.01
N GLY A 147 3.54 -39.92 13.73
CA GLY A 147 4.60 -39.50 12.80
C GLY A 147 5.91 -39.08 13.43
N GLY A 148 5.99 -38.96 14.77
CA GLY A 148 7.21 -38.51 15.47
C GLY A 148 7.56 -37.05 15.14
N VAL A 149 6.57 -36.26 14.72
CA VAL A 149 6.79 -34.86 14.27
C VAL A 149 6.46 -33.89 15.40
N TRP A 150 7.35 -32.92 15.60
CA TRP A 150 7.22 -31.86 16.59
C TRP A 150 6.86 -30.56 15.90
N THR A 151 5.87 -29.84 16.41
CA THR A 151 5.45 -28.55 15.89
C THR A 151 5.64 -27.46 16.96
N TYR A 152 6.38 -26.43 16.60
CA TYR A 152 6.57 -25.20 17.35
C TYR A 152 6.04 -24.03 16.54
N SER A 153 5.73 -22.94 17.22
CA SER A 153 5.31 -21.68 16.61
C SER A 153 6.16 -20.54 17.17
N SER A 154 6.76 -19.78 16.28
CA SER A 154 7.48 -18.55 16.60
C SER A 154 6.73 -17.38 15.97
N THR A 155 6.29 -16.41 16.76
CA THR A 155 5.55 -15.23 16.29
C THR A 155 6.44 -14.01 16.33
N PHE A 156 6.48 -13.28 15.23
CA PHE A 156 7.21 -12.03 15.07
C PHE A 156 6.25 -10.92 14.71
N ALA A 157 6.65 -9.69 15.06
CA ALA A 157 5.93 -8.51 14.63
C ALA A 157 6.85 -7.51 13.94
N LEU A 158 6.27 -6.71 13.09
CA LEU A 158 6.86 -5.51 12.53
C LEU A 158 5.79 -4.43 12.42
N SER A 159 6.20 -3.16 12.40
CA SER A 159 5.29 -2.04 12.25
C SER A 159 5.50 -1.36 10.90
N THR A 160 4.41 -0.94 10.32
CA THR A 160 4.35 -0.08 9.13
C THR A 160 3.25 0.98 9.36
N VAL A 161 2.90 1.75 8.36
CA VAL A 161 1.79 2.68 8.41
C VAL A 161 0.65 2.21 7.50
N ALA A 162 -0.57 2.36 7.97
CA ALA A 162 -1.76 2.33 7.14
C ALA A 162 -2.08 3.78 6.76
N VAL A 163 -2.23 4.03 5.49
CA VAL A 163 -2.49 5.37 4.94
C VAL A 163 -3.77 5.29 4.13
N GLU A 164 -4.62 6.29 4.29
CA GLU A 164 -5.78 6.47 3.43
C GLU A 164 -5.35 6.57 1.97
N GLY A 165 -6.01 5.86 1.08
CA GLY A 165 -5.81 5.98 -0.35
C GLY A 165 -6.12 7.41 -0.78
N SER A 166 -5.11 8.14 -1.24
CA SER A 166 -5.23 9.55 -1.62
C SER A 166 -5.78 9.74 -3.04
N GLU A 167 -5.85 8.67 -3.81
CA GLU A 167 -6.35 8.71 -5.19
C GLU A 167 -7.34 7.59 -5.47
N PRO A 168 -8.34 7.82 -6.35
CA PRO A 168 -9.29 6.78 -6.74
C PRO A 168 -8.64 5.50 -7.26
N ASP A 169 -7.41 5.62 -7.77
CA ASP A 169 -6.63 4.49 -8.29
C ASP A 169 -6.01 3.61 -7.20
N ASP A 170 -5.93 4.09 -5.96
CA ASP A 170 -5.39 3.33 -4.82
C ASP A 170 -6.45 2.45 -4.15
N PHE A 171 -7.72 2.60 -4.51
CA PHE A 171 -8.79 1.76 -3.98
C PHE A 171 -8.74 0.35 -4.60
N PRO A 172 -9.02 -0.69 -3.81
CA PRO A 172 -9.24 -2.03 -4.34
C PRO A 172 -10.28 -2.03 -5.46
N LEU A 173 -10.08 -2.82 -6.50
CA LEU A 173 -10.94 -2.88 -7.68
C LEU A 173 -12.42 -3.07 -7.36
N PHE A 174 -12.75 -3.83 -6.31
CA PHE A 174 -14.13 -4.05 -5.89
C PHE A 174 -14.79 -2.78 -5.31
N ILE A 175 -14.02 -1.94 -4.58
CA ILE A 175 -14.51 -0.64 -4.07
C ILE A 175 -14.72 0.32 -5.23
N LYS A 176 -13.80 0.34 -6.20
CA LYS A 176 -13.96 1.10 -7.44
C LYS A 176 -15.21 0.67 -8.21
N GLY A 177 -15.47 -0.64 -8.31
CA GLY A 177 -16.65 -1.18 -8.94
C GLY A 177 -17.94 -0.71 -8.26
N ILE A 178 -18.01 -0.78 -6.92
CA ILE A 178 -19.17 -0.32 -6.14
C ILE A 178 -19.34 1.19 -6.27
N ALA A 179 -18.27 1.98 -6.18
CA ALA A 179 -18.35 3.44 -6.36
C ALA A 179 -18.80 3.83 -7.77
N MET A 180 -18.44 3.05 -8.79
CA MET A 180 -18.89 3.27 -10.16
C MET A 180 -20.37 2.87 -10.38
N GLU A 181 -20.91 1.92 -9.60
CA GLU A 181 -22.31 1.52 -9.67
C GLU A 181 -23.23 2.48 -8.91
N GLU A 182 -22.76 3.06 -7.77
CA GLU A 182 -23.59 3.97 -6.95
C GLU A 182 -23.50 5.46 -7.34
N GLY A 183 -22.47 5.86 -8.05
CA GLY A 183 -22.28 7.25 -8.44
C GLY A 183 -21.36 7.36 -9.62
N GLY A 184 -21.78 6.82 -10.77
CA GLY A 184 -21.01 6.92 -11.99
C GLY A 184 -20.65 8.38 -12.29
N GLN A 185 -19.47 8.83 -11.87
CA GLN A 185 -18.91 10.07 -12.38
C GLN A 185 -18.64 9.87 -13.87
N THR A 186 -19.58 10.31 -14.67
CA THR A 186 -19.40 10.32 -16.10
C THR A 186 -18.37 11.38 -16.43
N SER A 187 -17.19 10.96 -16.82
CA SER A 187 -16.19 11.90 -17.30
C SER A 187 -16.61 12.37 -18.70
N ILE A 188 -16.86 13.66 -18.84
CA ILE A 188 -17.21 14.27 -20.10
C ILE A 188 -15.99 15.03 -20.62
N ALA A 189 -15.51 14.60 -21.78
CA ALA A 189 -14.42 15.30 -22.45
C ALA A 189 -14.99 16.48 -23.28
N VAL A 190 -14.43 17.67 -23.05
CA VAL A 190 -14.72 18.87 -23.83
C VAL A 190 -13.57 19.09 -24.81
N GLY A 191 -13.88 19.08 -26.10
CA GLY A 191 -12.89 19.32 -27.15
C GLY A 191 -12.26 20.72 -27.06
N PRO A 192 -11.20 20.98 -27.84
CA PRO A 192 -10.49 22.24 -27.79
C PRO A 192 -11.44 23.40 -28.19
N ALA A 193 -11.54 24.39 -27.29
CA ALA A 193 -12.28 25.61 -27.52
C ALA A 193 -11.37 26.80 -27.26
N ALA A 194 -11.61 27.90 -27.99
CA ALA A 194 -10.84 29.13 -27.87
C ALA A 194 -11.27 29.93 -26.64
N TYR A 195 -10.32 30.27 -25.79
CA TYR A 195 -10.49 31.13 -24.63
C TYR A 195 -9.50 32.29 -24.67
N THR A 196 -9.95 33.48 -24.28
CA THR A 196 -9.10 34.67 -24.25
C THR A 196 -8.87 35.09 -22.80
N PHE A 197 -7.60 35.24 -22.41
CA PHE A 197 -7.23 35.68 -21.06
C PHE A 197 -7.55 37.16 -20.88
N SER A 198 -8.35 37.44 -19.88
CA SER A 198 -8.72 38.83 -19.50
C SER A 198 -7.56 39.57 -18.78
N SER A 199 -7.79 40.82 -18.42
CA SER A 199 -6.77 41.64 -17.74
C SER A 199 -6.28 41.09 -16.39
N ASN A 200 -7.06 40.21 -15.75
CA ASN A 200 -6.66 39.53 -14.52
C ASN A 200 -5.93 38.20 -14.78
N LEU A 201 -5.57 37.90 -16.03
CA LEU A 201 -4.90 36.67 -16.44
C LEU A 201 -5.67 35.40 -16.07
N GLN A 202 -7.00 35.46 -15.99
CA GLN A 202 -7.85 34.34 -15.66
C GLN A 202 -8.87 34.05 -16.74
N VAL A 203 -9.16 32.77 -16.88
CA VAL A 203 -10.27 32.21 -17.70
C VAL A 203 -11.07 31.28 -16.84
N LYS A 204 -12.39 31.42 -16.82
CA LYS A 204 -13.28 30.50 -16.17
C LYS A 204 -13.85 29.56 -17.22
N LEU A 205 -13.66 28.25 -17.03
CA LEU A 205 -14.29 27.21 -17.81
C LEU A 205 -15.77 27.12 -17.46
N PRO A 206 -16.63 26.68 -18.37
CA PRO A 206 -18.07 26.52 -18.13
C PRO A 206 -18.38 25.55 -16.97
N GLN A 207 -17.55 24.55 -16.75
CA GLN A 207 -17.71 23.53 -15.73
C GLN A 207 -16.64 23.64 -14.65
N GLY A 208 -16.99 23.21 -13.41
CA GLY A 208 -16.07 22.90 -12.33
C GLY A 208 -15.70 21.41 -12.33
N ASN A 209 -15.05 20.96 -11.28
CA ASN A 209 -14.61 19.55 -11.12
C ASN A 209 -13.81 19.02 -12.30
N VAL A 210 -12.88 19.84 -12.78
CA VAL A 210 -12.04 19.57 -13.95
C VAL A 210 -10.83 18.75 -13.53
N PHE A 211 -10.58 17.62 -14.18
CA PHE A 211 -9.45 16.75 -13.80
C PHE A 211 -8.38 16.58 -14.89
N ALA A 212 -8.68 16.78 -16.15
CA ALA A 212 -7.69 16.79 -17.22
C ALA A 212 -7.79 18.08 -18.00
N VAL A 213 -6.68 18.80 -18.17
CA VAL A 213 -6.60 20.06 -18.93
C VAL A 213 -5.38 20.03 -19.80
N SER A 214 -5.59 20.33 -21.08
CA SER A 214 -4.51 20.61 -22.00
C SER A 214 -4.72 21.98 -22.65
N ILE A 215 -3.70 22.81 -22.66
CA ILE A 215 -3.75 24.15 -23.24
C ILE A 215 -2.72 24.26 -24.35
N THR A 216 -3.15 24.79 -25.47
CA THR A 216 -2.29 25.00 -26.63
C THR A 216 -2.34 26.48 -27.02
N ALA A 217 -1.19 27.09 -27.19
CA ALA A 217 -1.08 28.46 -27.68
C ALA A 217 -1.62 28.60 -29.11
N SER A 218 -2.01 29.77 -29.52
CA SER A 218 -2.51 30.06 -30.86
C SER A 218 -1.53 29.64 -31.99
N GLY A 219 -0.22 29.60 -31.68
CA GLY A 219 0.83 29.12 -32.57
C GLY A 219 1.04 27.62 -32.55
N GLY A 220 0.22 26.80 -31.86
CA GLY A 220 0.28 25.34 -31.82
C GLY A 220 1.23 24.74 -30.77
N GLY A 221 1.89 25.55 -29.94
CA GLY A 221 2.75 25.09 -28.83
C GLY A 221 1.93 24.64 -27.63
N ALA A 222 2.24 23.48 -27.05
CA ALA A 222 1.64 23.03 -25.80
C ALA A 222 2.15 23.86 -24.61
N LEU A 223 1.26 24.32 -23.75
CA LEU A 223 1.57 25.08 -22.54
C LEU A 223 1.65 24.14 -21.33
N ILE A 224 2.52 24.45 -20.39
CA ILE A 224 2.89 23.56 -19.28
C ILE A 224 2.27 24.06 -17.98
N GLN A 225 1.48 23.21 -17.32
CA GLN A 225 0.94 23.50 -15.99
C GLN A 225 2.07 23.68 -14.97
N GLY A 226 1.98 24.71 -14.13
CA GLY A 226 3.01 25.08 -13.16
C GLY A 226 4.10 26.02 -13.71
N THR A 227 4.23 26.13 -15.03
CA THR A 227 5.17 27.06 -15.70
C THR A 227 4.42 28.19 -16.39
N ASP A 228 3.41 27.87 -17.19
CA ASP A 228 2.66 28.82 -17.99
C ASP A 228 1.31 29.18 -17.37
N PHE A 229 0.70 28.21 -16.67
CA PHE A 229 -0.61 28.39 -16.03
C PHE A 229 -0.77 27.54 -14.77
N LEU A 230 -1.72 27.96 -13.91
CA LEU A 230 -2.26 27.21 -12.79
C LEU A 230 -3.74 26.90 -13.03
N ILE A 231 -4.26 25.86 -12.40
CA ILE A 231 -5.68 25.51 -12.49
C ILE A 231 -6.28 25.28 -11.10
N ASP A 232 -7.39 25.97 -10.83
CA ASP A 232 -8.32 25.63 -9.76
C ASP A 232 -9.34 24.62 -10.32
N ARG A 233 -9.13 23.37 -10.05
CA ARG A 233 -9.93 22.27 -10.61
C ARG A 233 -11.37 22.27 -10.11
N ALA A 234 -11.58 22.59 -8.83
CA ALA A 234 -12.90 22.60 -8.23
C ALA A 234 -13.81 23.67 -8.87
N ASN A 235 -13.24 24.83 -9.15
CA ASN A 235 -13.98 25.94 -9.72
C ASN A 235 -13.84 26.08 -11.25
N GLY A 236 -12.97 25.28 -11.88
CA GLY A 236 -12.69 25.36 -13.31
C GLY A 236 -12.07 26.69 -13.73
N ILE A 237 -11.15 27.25 -12.89
CA ILE A 237 -10.47 28.51 -13.18
C ILE A 237 -9.04 28.24 -13.61
N VAL A 238 -8.69 28.69 -14.81
CA VAL A 238 -7.31 28.69 -15.30
C VAL A 238 -6.70 30.07 -15.11
N THR A 239 -5.56 30.15 -14.44
CA THR A 239 -4.83 31.37 -14.18
C THR A 239 -3.47 31.33 -14.90
N ALA A 240 -3.21 32.25 -15.80
CA ALA A 240 -1.91 32.36 -16.43
C ALA A 240 -0.86 32.89 -15.44
N ILE A 241 0.35 32.31 -15.50
CA ILE A 241 1.48 32.77 -14.67
C ILE A 241 2.14 33.99 -15.36
N PRO A 242 2.35 35.09 -14.65
CA PRO A 242 2.86 36.32 -15.28
C PRO A 242 4.23 36.18 -15.98
N SER A 243 5.04 35.20 -15.55
CA SER A 243 6.33 34.85 -16.17
C SER A 243 6.24 33.75 -17.22
N GLY A 244 5.06 33.22 -17.45
CA GLY A 244 4.79 32.15 -18.43
C GLY A 244 4.58 32.69 -19.84
N ALA A 245 4.24 31.79 -20.75
CA ALA A 245 4.08 32.10 -22.17
C ALA A 245 2.74 32.78 -22.52
N ILE A 246 1.77 32.86 -21.59
CA ILE A 246 0.44 33.42 -21.84
C ILE A 246 0.41 34.90 -21.50
N VAL A 247 -0.04 35.72 -22.43
CA VAL A 247 -0.17 37.18 -22.22
C VAL A 247 -1.64 37.64 -22.24
N VAL A 248 -1.89 38.81 -21.62
CA VAL A 248 -3.25 39.41 -21.61
C VAL A 248 -3.76 39.61 -23.02
N GLY A 249 -5.00 39.22 -23.29
CA GLY A 249 -5.62 39.29 -24.58
C GLY A 249 -5.26 38.18 -25.56
N GLU A 250 -4.36 37.25 -25.16
CA GLU A 250 -4.04 36.11 -25.97
C GLU A 250 -5.20 35.08 -25.96
N SER A 251 -5.45 34.51 -27.12
CA SER A 251 -6.41 33.42 -27.28
C SER A 251 -5.70 32.08 -27.34
N VAL A 252 -6.08 31.15 -26.48
CA VAL A 252 -5.52 29.79 -26.42
C VAL A 252 -6.61 28.79 -26.67
N GLN A 253 -6.22 27.58 -27.09
CA GLN A 253 -7.13 26.45 -27.19
C GLN A 253 -7.05 25.64 -25.88
N ILE A 254 -8.19 25.44 -25.21
CA ILE A 254 -8.28 24.65 -23.99
C ILE A 254 -9.17 23.44 -24.25
N ALA A 255 -8.64 22.25 -24.04
CA ALA A 255 -9.39 21.00 -23.96
C ALA A 255 -9.30 20.47 -22.52
N TYR A 256 -10.40 19.95 -22.00
CA TYR A 256 -10.46 19.45 -20.63
C TYR A 256 -11.51 18.36 -20.47
N SER A 257 -11.41 17.62 -19.36
CA SER A 257 -12.46 16.68 -18.92
C SER A 257 -12.98 17.14 -17.56
N TYR A 258 -14.26 16.96 -17.32
CA TYR A 258 -14.87 17.27 -16.04
C TYR A 258 -15.76 16.08 -15.57
N ALA A 259 -15.96 16.00 -14.26
CA ALA A 259 -16.87 15.07 -13.67
C ALA A 259 -18.22 15.73 -13.48
N GLU A 260 -19.27 15.14 -14.04
CA GLU A 260 -20.64 15.51 -13.73
C GLU A 260 -21.05 14.78 -12.44
N GLU A 261 -21.44 15.53 -11.40
CA GLU A 261 -22.05 14.91 -10.23
C GLU A 261 -23.38 14.29 -10.67
N ALA A 262 -23.43 12.97 -10.69
CA ALA A 262 -24.72 12.30 -10.84
C ALA A 262 -25.56 12.67 -9.63
N ILE A 263 -26.61 13.46 -9.85
CA ILE A 263 -27.65 13.69 -8.85
C ILE A 263 -28.27 12.33 -8.62
N ALA A 264 -27.89 11.65 -7.53
CA ALA A 264 -28.59 10.46 -7.08
C ALA A 264 -30.01 10.88 -6.69
N ILE A 265 -30.95 10.69 -7.60
CA ILE A 265 -32.36 10.69 -7.24
C ILE A 265 -32.51 9.41 -6.39
N ALA A 266 -32.44 9.57 -5.07
CA ALA A 266 -32.81 8.53 -4.15
C ALA A 266 -34.32 8.24 -4.42
N GLY A 267 -34.55 7.18 -5.17
CA GLY A 267 -35.86 6.62 -5.35
C GLY A 267 -36.37 6.19 -3.98
N GLN A 268 -37.26 6.95 -3.39
CA GLN A 268 -38.05 6.50 -2.28
C GLN A 268 -38.91 5.33 -2.78
N SER A 269 -38.47 4.12 -2.44
CA SER A 269 -39.38 2.97 -2.50
C SER A 269 -40.37 3.15 -1.37
N GLU A 270 -41.59 3.57 -1.70
CA GLU A 270 -42.74 3.48 -0.77
C GLU A 270 -42.91 2.02 -0.35
N PRO A 271 -43.08 1.76 0.95
CA PRO A 271 -43.43 0.42 1.40
C PRO A 271 -44.88 0.14 0.92
N THR A 272 -45.01 -0.80 0.02
CA THR A 272 -46.33 -1.40 -0.27
C THR A 272 -46.81 -2.15 0.96
N ASN A 273 -47.99 -1.71 1.47
CA ASN A 273 -48.78 -2.38 2.50
C ASN A 273 -49.19 -3.81 2.09
#